data_f415ca215bc279f145c2b83c88589d9f
#
_entry.id   f415ca215bc279f145c2b83c88589d9f
#
_cell.length_a   1.000
_cell.length_b   1.000
_cell.length_c   1.000
_cell.angle_alpha   90.00
_cell.angle_beta   90.00
_cell.angle_gamma   90.00
#
_symmetry.space_group_name_H-M   'P 1'
#
loop_
_entity.id
_entity.type
_entity.pdbx_description
1 polymer ?
#
loop_
_entity_poly.entity_id
_entity_poly.type
_entity_poly.pdbx_seq_one_letter_code
_entity_poly.pdbx_strand_id
1 'polypeptide(L)'
;KTISETRKLDSLVLIDIAVPRDIEPGIDAITNIFNYDVDDLKDLVDANLRERQLAAETIAGQIPEEIDSHNEWVNMLGVVPVIRALREKAMNIQAETMESIDRKLPDLSERERKVISKHTKSIINQMLKDPIKQAKELSTDKKSNEKLELFQNIFDIEAEDPREKAKLEKESRAKEILTHRIFSFE
;
A
#
# COMPACT_ATOMS: atom_id res chain seq x y z
N LYS A 1 -52.43 24.92 10.34
CA LYS A 1 -53.09 24.67 9.04
C LYS A 1 -52.58 25.61 7.94
N THR A 2 -52.46 26.91 8.19
CA THR A 2 -52.12 27.93 7.17
C THR A 2 -50.74 27.71 6.52
N ILE A 3 -49.72 27.26 7.26
CA ILE A 3 -48.39 27.01 6.73
C ILE A 3 -48.33 25.77 5.85
N SER A 4 -49.03 24.69 6.23
CA SER A 4 -49.11 23.46 5.46
C SER A 4 -49.82 23.65 4.11
N GLU A 5 -50.89 24.48 4.09
CA GLU A 5 -51.63 24.79 2.87
C GLU A 5 -50.86 25.64 1.87
N THR A 6 -49.93 26.49 2.37
CA THR A 6 -49.12 27.37 1.53
C THR A 6 -47.90 26.65 0.93
N ARG A 7 -47.39 25.58 1.53
CA ARG A 7 -46.16 24.89 1.12
C ARG A 7 -46.34 23.74 0.11
N LYS A 8 -47.55 23.51 -0.42
CA LYS A 8 -47.80 22.54 -1.51
C LYS A 8 -47.05 21.19 -1.35
N LEU A 9 -47.20 20.53 -0.20
CA LEU A 9 -46.61 19.21 0.08
C LEU A 9 -45.10 19.14 0.36
N ASP A 10 -44.39 20.25 0.43
CA ASP A 10 -42.99 20.23 0.85
C ASP A 10 -42.86 19.80 2.33
N SER A 11 -41.90 18.91 2.63
CA SER A 11 -41.66 18.46 3.98
C SER A 11 -41.17 19.61 4.85
N LEU A 12 -41.69 19.72 6.07
CA LEU A 12 -41.25 20.67 7.08
C LEU A 12 -40.71 19.93 8.28
N VAL A 13 -39.45 20.21 8.62
CA VAL A 13 -38.83 19.73 9.85
C VAL A 13 -38.87 20.86 10.88
N LEU A 14 -39.40 20.55 12.04
CA LEU A 14 -39.46 21.42 13.21
C LEU A 14 -38.55 20.81 14.29
N ILE A 15 -37.75 21.64 14.93
CA ILE A 15 -36.85 21.22 16.02
C ILE A 15 -37.18 22.08 17.23
N ASP A 16 -37.75 21.44 18.26
CA ASP A 16 -38.10 22.09 19.51
C ASP A 16 -36.99 21.85 20.57
N ILE A 17 -36.24 22.89 20.85
CA ILE A 17 -35.17 22.86 21.87
C ILE A 17 -35.55 23.63 23.14
N ALA A 18 -36.82 24.06 23.25
CA ALA A 18 -37.28 24.85 24.36
C ALA A 18 -37.70 24.00 25.57
N VAL A 19 -37.52 24.56 26.76
CA VAL A 19 -38.02 24.00 28.03
C VAL A 19 -38.75 25.12 28.79
N PRO A 20 -40.09 25.02 28.90
CA PRO A 20 -40.98 24.00 28.36
C PRO A 20 -41.10 24.06 26.85
N ARG A 21 -41.65 23.01 26.21
CA ARG A 21 -41.81 22.89 24.76
C ARG A 21 -42.67 24.04 24.22
N ASP A 22 -42.26 24.65 23.13
CA ASP A 22 -42.95 25.71 22.43
C ASP A 22 -43.91 25.21 21.34
N ILE A 23 -43.72 23.98 20.89
CA ILE A 23 -44.51 23.36 19.84
C ILE A 23 -45.65 22.54 20.47
N GLU A 24 -46.87 22.78 20.02
CA GLU A 24 -48.07 22.08 20.53
C GLU A 24 -48.03 20.57 20.22
N PRO A 25 -48.40 19.72 21.18
CA PRO A 25 -48.55 18.29 20.95
C PRO A 25 -49.54 17.99 19.82
N GLY A 26 -49.22 17.03 18.94
CA GLY A 26 -50.10 16.63 17.84
C GLY A 26 -49.82 17.33 16.51
N ILE A 27 -48.80 18.15 16.41
CA ILE A 27 -48.36 18.72 15.12
C ILE A 27 -47.92 17.64 14.15
N ASP A 28 -47.42 16.51 14.65
CA ASP A 28 -47.03 15.31 13.88
C ASP A 28 -48.19 14.64 13.15
N ALA A 29 -49.43 14.94 13.55
CA ALA A 29 -50.60 14.45 12.83
C ALA A 29 -50.84 15.16 11.48
N ILE A 30 -50.06 16.23 11.20
CA ILE A 30 -50.14 16.94 9.93
C ILE A 30 -49.15 16.30 8.94
N THR A 31 -49.67 15.91 7.80
CA THR A 31 -48.88 15.27 6.72
C THR A 31 -47.71 16.15 6.31
N ASN A 32 -46.50 15.52 6.18
CA ASN A 32 -45.25 16.18 5.80
C ASN A 32 -44.69 17.18 6.84
N ILE A 33 -45.14 17.13 8.10
CA ILE A 33 -44.48 17.84 9.22
C ILE A 33 -43.81 16.79 10.11
N PHE A 34 -42.52 16.98 10.38
CA PHE A 34 -41.71 16.17 11.27
C PHE A 34 -41.26 17.05 12.41
N ASN A 35 -41.64 16.72 13.63
CA ASN A 35 -41.29 17.46 14.82
C ASN A 35 -40.29 16.63 15.64
N TYR A 36 -39.17 17.21 16.00
CA TYR A 36 -38.15 16.61 16.87
C TYR A 36 -37.95 17.47 18.10
N ASP A 37 -38.07 16.89 19.26
CA ASP A 37 -37.67 17.52 20.51
C ASP A 37 -36.23 17.17 20.93
N VAL A 38 -35.81 17.68 22.09
CA VAL A 38 -34.44 17.43 22.62
C VAL A 38 -34.21 15.94 22.89
N ASP A 39 -35.26 15.22 23.33
CA ASP A 39 -35.13 13.79 23.64
C ASP A 39 -35.02 12.97 22.34
N ASP A 40 -35.83 13.29 21.32
CA ASP A 40 -35.72 12.68 19.99
C ASP A 40 -34.34 12.88 19.35
N LEU A 41 -33.79 14.09 19.50
CA LEU A 41 -32.45 14.38 19.00
C LEU A 41 -31.37 13.58 19.74
N LYS A 42 -31.54 13.36 21.05
CA LYS A 42 -30.64 12.54 21.85
C LYS A 42 -30.69 11.08 21.39
N ASP A 43 -31.89 10.54 21.22
CA ASP A 43 -32.08 9.17 20.75
C ASP A 43 -31.44 8.95 19.35
N LEU A 44 -31.56 9.93 18.47
CA LEU A 44 -30.95 9.91 17.14
C LEU A 44 -29.41 9.92 17.21
N VAL A 45 -28.85 10.73 18.12
CA VAL A 45 -27.39 10.76 18.37
C VAL A 45 -26.91 9.43 18.93
N ASP A 46 -27.63 8.84 19.89
CA ASP A 46 -27.28 7.57 20.51
C ASP A 46 -27.35 6.40 19.49
N ALA A 47 -28.36 6.40 18.61
CA ALA A 47 -28.47 5.43 17.52
C ALA A 47 -27.27 5.55 16.54
N ASN A 48 -26.93 6.75 16.12
CA ASN A 48 -25.76 7.01 15.26
C ASN A 48 -24.43 6.60 15.92
N LEU A 49 -24.29 6.83 17.23
CA LEU A 49 -23.10 6.39 17.98
C LEU A 49 -22.96 4.87 18.01
N ARG A 50 -24.06 4.15 18.24
CA ARG A 50 -24.09 2.67 18.19
C ARG A 50 -23.73 2.14 16.82
N GLU A 51 -24.26 2.72 15.75
CA GLU A 51 -23.94 2.32 14.38
C GLU A 51 -22.45 2.53 14.06
N ARG A 52 -21.90 3.69 14.47
CA ARG A 52 -20.45 3.96 14.32
C ARG A 52 -19.59 3.01 15.14
N GLN A 53 -20.04 2.62 16.32
CA GLN A 53 -19.30 1.69 17.16
C GLN A 53 -19.27 0.29 16.53
N LEU A 54 -20.38 -0.21 16.00
CA LEU A 54 -20.43 -1.47 15.26
C LEU A 54 -19.56 -1.45 14.01
N ALA A 55 -19.56 -0.33 13.27
CA ALA A 55 -18.69 -0.16 12.12
C ALA A 55 -17.20 -0.16 12.53
N ALA A 56 -16.86 0.52 13.63
CA ALA A 56 -15.51 0.54 14.16
C ALA A 56 -15.03 -0.86 14.60
N GLU A 57 -15.88 -1.64 15.25
CA GLU A 57 -15.56 -3.02 15.64
C GLU A 57 -15.32 -3.92 14.42
N THR A 58 -16.16 -3.75 13.38
CA THR A 58 -16.00 -4.48 12.11
C THR A 58 -14.66 -4.14 11.45
N ILE A 59 -14.31 -2.85 11.36
CA ILE A 59 -13.05 -2.38 10.80
C ILE A 59 -11.86 -2.86 11.64
N ALA A 60 -11.97 -2.77 12.98
CA ALA A 60 -10.92 -3.24 13.88
C ALA A 60 -10.59 -4.73 13.68
N GLY A 61 -11.58 -5.55 13.36
CA GLY A 61 -11.40 -6.96 13.01
C GLY A 61 -10.65 -7.20 11.70
N GLN A 62 -10.72 -6.26 10.74
CA GLN A 62 -10.05 -6.37 9.44
C GLN A 62 -8.60 -5.86 9.47
N ILE A 63 -8.27 -4.96 10.40
CA ILE A 63 -6.94 -4.34 10.49
C ILE A 63 -5.78 -5.37 10.56
N PRO A 64 -5.84 -6.44 11.36
CA PRO A 64 -4.75 -7.42 11.42
C PRO A 64 -4.46 -8.09 10.07
N GLU A 65 -5.48 -8.47 9.31
CA GLU A 65 -5.34 -9.10 7.99
C GLU A 65 -4.70 -8.14 6.98
N GLU A 66 -5.10 -6.87 7.02
CA GLU A 66 -4.52 -5.83 6.16
C GLU A 66 -3.07 -5.52 6.54
N ILE A 67 -2.73 -5.56 7.84
CA ILE A 67 -1.34 -5.41 8.30
C ILE A 67 -0.48 -6.57 7.79
N ASP A 68 -0.96 -7.81 7.87
CA ASP A 68 -0.22 -8.98 7.40
C ASP A 68 -0.02 -8.92 5.88
N SER A 69 -1.07 -8.60 5.13
CA SER A 69 -1.01 -8.42 3.69
C SER A 69 -0.04 -7.29 3.28
N HIS A 70 -0.06 -6.18 4.02
CA HIS A 70 0.88 -5.08 3.82
C HIS A 70 2.33 -5.49 4.10
N ASN A 71 2.57 -6.24 5.18
CA ASN A 71 3.90 -6.72 5.54
C ASN A 71 4.44 -7.70 4.48
N GLU A 72 3.61 -8.58 3.95
CA GLU A 72 3.98 -9.46 2.84
C GLU A 72 4.39 -8.64 1.60
N TRP A 73 3.61 -7.63 1.25
CA TRP A 73 3.92 -6.74 0.15
C TRP A 73 5.25 -6.00 0.36
N VAL A 74 5.48 -5.45 1.55
CA VAL A 74 6.74 -4.77 1.92
C VAL A 74 7.92 -5.73 1.82
N ASN A 75 7.77 -6.98 2.26
CA ASN A 75 8.82 -7.99 2.14
C ASN A 75 9.15 -8.32 0.67
N MET A 76 8.14 -8.36 -0.20
CA MET A 76 8.34 -8.55 -1.65
C MET A 76 9.14 -7.42 -2.30
N LEU A 77 9.06 -6.19 -1.78
CA LEU A 77 9.86 -5.07 -2.32
C LEU A 77 11.38 -5.30 -2.16
N GLY A 78 11.80 -5.96 -1.09
CA GLY A 78 13.21 -6.26 -0.86
C GLY A 78 13.82 -7.28 -1.83
N VAL A 79 13.02 -8.18 -2.41
CA VAL A 79 13.52 -9.19 -3.34
C VAL A 79 13.71 -8.67 -4.77
N VAL A 80 12.99 -7.63 -5.16
CA VAL A 80 13.04 -7.09 -6.54
C VAL A 80 14.44 -6.62 -6.93
N PRO A 81 15.16 -5.82 -6.11
CA PRO A 81 16.52 -5.42 -6.41
C PRO A 81 17.49 -6.60 -6.51
N VAL A 82 17.35 -7.61 -5.64
CA VAL A 82 18.15 -8.82 -5.64
C VAL A 82 18.00 -9.60 -6.94
N ILE A 83 16.75 -9.79 -7.40
CA ILE A 83 16.46 -10.45 -8.68
C ILE A 83 17.03 -9.64 -9.85
N ARG A 84 16.93 -8.32 -9.79
CA ARG A 84 17.51 -7.43 -10.82
C ARG A 84 19.03 -7.59 -10.89
N ALA A 85 19.73 -7.46 -9.75
CA ALA A 85 21.18 -7.60 -9.69
C ALA A 85 21.66 -8.98 -10.20
N LEU A 86 20.94 -10.05 -9.83
CA LEU A 86 21.23 -11.40 -10.32
C LEU A 86 21.09 -11.49 -11.86
N ARG A 87 20.04 -10.91 -12.42
CA ARG A 87 19.83 -10.88 -13.88
C ARG A 87 20.90 -10.04 -14.59
N GLU A 88 21.21 -8.88 -14.05
CA GLU A 88 22.22 -7.98 -14.61
C GLU A 88 23.60 -8.66 -14.63
N LYS A 89 24.02 -9.30 -13.54
CA LYS A 89 25.26 -10.06 -13.49
C LYS A 89 25.31 -11.15 -14.56
N ALA A 90 24.25 -11.95 -14.70
CA ALA A 90 24.18 -13.02 -15.69
C ALA A 90 24.16 -12.49 -17.12
N MET A 91 23.50 -11.35 -17.38
CA MET A 91 23.50 -10.74 -18.71
C MET A 91 24.86 -10.11 -19.07
N ASN A 92 25.59 -9.58 -18.09
CA ASN A 92 26.94 -9.08 -18.29
C ASN A 92 27.91 -10.22 -18.67
N ILE A 93 27.82 -11.35 -17.97
CA ILE A 93 28.59 -12.56 -18.33
C ILE A 93 28.28 -13.00 -19.77
N GLN A 94 27.02 -12.96 -20.18
CA GLN A 94 26.62 -13.30 -21.55
C GLN A 94 27.18 -12.31 -22.56
N ALA A 95 27.17 -11.01 -22.25
CA ALA A 95 27.72 -9.98 -23.15
C ALA A 95 29.24 -10.16 -23.33
N GLU A 96 29.99 -10.34 -22.23
CA GLU A 96 31.44 -10.61 -22.27
C GLU A 96 31.74 -11.90 -23.05
N THR A 97 30.91 -12.94 -22.89
CA THR A 97 31.05 -14.18 -23.64
C THR A 97 30.87 -13.95 -25.14
N MET A 98 29.83 -13.17 -25.52
CA MET A 98 29.60 -12.82 -26.92
C MET A 98 30.74 -12.01 -27.51
N GLU A 99 31.29 -11.02 -26.78
CA GLU A 99 32.47 -10.28 -27.22
C GLU A 99 33.69 -11.21 -27.40
N SER A 100 33.88 -12.17 -26.51
CA SER A 100 34.94 -13.17 -26.65
C SER A 100 34.78 -14.04 -27.88
N ILE A 101 33.52 -14.45 -28.19
CA ILE A 101 33.20 -15.23 -29.39
C ILE A 101 33.50 -14.40 -30.64
N ASP A 102 33.07 -13.15 -30.68
CA ASP A 102 33.28 -12.24 -31.81
C ASP A 102 34.76 -12.02 -32.09
N ARG A 103 35.58 -11.90 -31.05
CA ARG A 103 37.04 -11.78 -31.19
C ARG A 103 37.73 -13.05 -31.71
N LYS A 104 37.19 -14.23 -31.32
CA LYS A 104 37.79 -15.51 -31.69
C LYS A 104 37.29 -16.03 -33.03
N LEU A 105 36.10 -15.63 -33.46
CA LEU A 105 35.42 -16.05 -34.68
C LEU A 105 34.96 -14.79 -35.44
N PRO A 106 35.88 -14.03 -36.04
CA PRO A 106 35.56 -12.77 -36.71
C PRO A 106 34.71 -12.95 -37.97
N ASP A 107 34.74 -14.13 -38.59
CA ASP A 107 34.01 -14.45 -39.83
C ASP A 107 32.54 -14.91 -39.56
N LEU A 108 32.05 -14.83 -38.33
CA LEU A 108 30.66 -15.15 -38.03
C LEU A 108 29.70 -14.24 -38.77
N SER A 109 28.78 -14.82 -39.51
CA SER A 109 27.67 -14.09 -40.12
C SER A 109 26.74 -13.54 -39.05
N GLU A 110 26.02 -12.45 -39.35
CA GLU A 110 25.00 -11.87 -38.48
C GLU A 110 23.92 -12.88 -38.05
N ARG A 111 23.60 -13.85 -38.91
CA ARG A 111 22.64 -14.92 -38.59
C ARG A 111 23.18 -15.85 -37.51
N GLU A 112 24.42 -16.32 -37.66
CA GLU A 112 25.08 -17.21 -36.68
C GLU A 112 25.24 -16.51 -35.34
N ARG A 113 25.69 -15.25 -35.33
CA ARG A 113 25.78 -14.40 -34.13
C ARG A 113 24.45 -14.34 -33.41
N LYS A 114 23.33 -14.06 -34.09
CA LYS A 114 21.99 -14.04 -33.51
C LYS A 114 21.58 -15.39 -32.94
N VAL A 115 21.89 -16.49 -33.61
CA VAL A 115 21.58 -17.82 -33.09
C VAL A 115 22.34 -18.12 -31.82
N ILE A 116 23.66 -17.87 -31.78
CA ILE A 116 24.49 -18.06 -30.58
C ILE A 116 23.98 -17.20 -29.44
N SER A 117 23.73 -15.90 -29.67
CA SER A 117 23.20 -14.98 -28.65
C SER A 117 21.85 -15.44 -28.11
N LYS A 118 20.96 -15.93 -28.96
CA LYS A 118 19.67 -16.48 -28.52
C LYS A 118 19.83 -17.69 -27.62
N HIS A 119 20.69 -18.63 -27.98
CA HIS A 119 20.90 -19.87 -27.23
C HIS A 119 21.60 -19.59 -25.89
N THR A 120 22.61 -18.72 -25.85
CA THR A 120 23.28 -18.34 -24.60
C THR A 120 22.33 -17.63 -23.64
N LYS A 121 21.48 -16.71 -24.13
CA LYS A 121 20.40 -16.09 -23.33
C LYS A 121 19.38 -17.12 -22.82
N SER A 122 19.04 -18.11 -23.65
CA SER A 122 18.13 -19.19 -23.24
C SER A 122 18.70 -20.01 -22.08
N ILE A 123 19.99 -20.36 -22.14
CA ILE A 123 20.70 -21.07 -21.07
C ILE A 123 20.63 -20.26 -19.76
N ILE A 124 20.98 -18.97 -19.83
CA ILE A 124 20.92 -18.08 -18.65
C ILE A 124 19.50 -18.03 -18.06
N ASN A 125 18.48 -17.83 -18.88
CA ASN A 125 17.11 -17.78 -18.41
C ASN A 125 16.66 -19.08 -17.73
N GLN A 126 17.12 -20.22 -18.24
CA GLN A 126 16.84 -21.53 -17.63
C GLN A 126 17.56 -21.69 -16.30
N MET A 127 18.85 -21.32 -16.24
CA MET A 127 19.64 -21.38 -15.01
C MET A 127 19.10 -20.44 -13.90
N LEU A 128 18.60 -19.28 -14.28
CA LEU A 128 18.08 -18.29 -13.30
C LEU A 128 16.67 -18.61 -12.81
N LYS A 129 15.94 -19.51 -13.47
CA LYS A 129 14.54 -19.81 -13.15
C LYS A 129 14.36 -20.23 -11.70
N ASP A 130 15.12 -21.20 -11.24
CA ASP A 130 15.01 -21.75 -9.90
C ASP A 130 15.59 -20.80 -8.82
N PRO A 131 16.77 -20.19 -9.00
CA PRO A 131 17.25 -19.14 -8.09
C PRO A 131 16.26 -17.99 -7.89
N ILE A 132 15.64 -17.49 -8.97
CA ILE A 132 14.63 -16.41 -8.86
C ILE A 132 13.39 -16.88 -8.10
N LYS A 133 12.96 -18.11 -8.30
CA LYS A 133 11.85 -18.69 -7.55
C LYS A 133 12.19 -18.77 -6.06
N GLN A 134 13.38 -19.28 -5.74
CA GLN A 134 13.85 -19.39 -4.36
C GLN A 134 14.00 -18.01 -3.69
N ALA A 135 14.55 -17.01 -4.38
CA ALA A 135 14.65 -15.66 -3.85
C ALA A 135 13.27 -15.08 -3.45
N LYS A 136 12.24 -15.34 -4.26
CA LYS A 136 10.85 -14.93 -3.94
C LYS A 136 10.31 -15.68 -2.72
N GLU A 137 10.54 -16.96 -2.61
CA GLU A 137 10.12 -17.77 -1.45
C GLU A 137 10.82 -17.31 -0.16
N LEU A 138 12.10 -16.98 -0.23
CA LEU A 138 12.87 -16.45 0.89
C LEU A 138 12.35 -15.08 1.37
N SER A 139 11.76 -14.28 0.50
CA SER A 139 11.24 -12.95 0.84
C SER A 139 9.97 -12.99 1.68
N THR A 140 9.23 -14.09 1.68
CA THR A 140 7.99 -14.24 2.47
C THR A 140 8.23 -14.70 3.91
N ASP A 141 9.45 -15.08 4.28
CA ASP A 141 9.79 -15.57 5.60
C ASP A 141 10.00 -14.40 6.60
N LYS A 142 9.77 -14.68 7.90
CA LYS A 142 10.01 -13.71 8.99
C LYS A 142 11.47 -13.23 9.09
N LYS A 143 12.42 -14.01 8.58
CA LYS A 143 13.85 -13.70 8.49
C LYS A 143 14.30 -13.40 7.05
N SER A 144 13.44 -12.77 6.27
CA SER A 144 13.70 -12.53 4.85
C SER A 144 15.01 -11.78 4.59
N ASN A 145 15.36 -10.80 5.41
CA ASN A 145 16.58 -10.00 5.22
C ASN A 145 17.85 -10.85 5.34
N GLU A 146 18.00 -11.61 6.42
CA GLU A 146 19.18 -12.48 6.63
C GLU A 146 19.31 -13.50 5.48
N LYS A 147 18.18 -14.04 5.01
CA LYS A 147 18.17 -15.03 3.92
C LYS A 147 18.49 -14.40 2.58
N LEU A 148 18.01 -13.20 2.31
CA LEU A 148 18.34 -12.47 1.08
C LEU A 148 19.79 -12.00 1.06
N GLU A 149 20.37 -11.59 2.19
CA GLU A 149 21.81 -11.31 2.32
C GLU A 149 22.66 -12.55 2.02
N LEU A 150 22.28 -13.71 2.59
CA LEU A 150 22.96 -14.96 2.28
C LEU A 150 22.86 -15.30 0.79
N PHE A 151 21.70 -15.10 0.19
CA PHE A 151 21.50 -15.29 -1.25
C PHE A 151 22.39 -14.36 -2.08
N GLN A 152 22.49 -13.09 -1.71
CA GLN A 152 23.37 -12.12 -2.36
C GLN A 152 24.84 -12.56 -2.27
N ASN A 153 25.26 -12.99 -1.10
CA ASN A 153 26.64 -13.49 -0.88
C ASN A 153 26.94 -14.75 -1.72
N ILE A 154 26.00 -15.71 -1.83
CA ILE A 154 26.18 -16.92 -2.63
C ILE A 154 26.36 -16.59 -4.12
N PHE A 155 25.60 -15.63 -4.63
CA PHE A 155 25.66 -15.22 -6.03
C PHE A 155 26.65 -14.07 -6.29
N ASP A 156 27.31 -13.58 -5.23
CA ASP A 156 28.23 -12.44 -5.30
C ASP A 156 27.59 -11.26 -6.06
N ILE A 157 26.45 -10.79 -5.56
CA ILE A 157 25.68 -9.67 -6.08
C ILE A 157 25.42 -8.67 -4.97
N GLU A 158 25.39 -7.38 -5.32
CA GLU A 158 25.00 -6.30 -4.43
C GLU A 158 23.65 -5.74 -4.87
N ALA A 159 22.71 -5.65 -3.93
CA ALA A 159 21.42 -5.05 -4.17
C ALA A 159 21.05 -4.16 -2.98
N GLU A 160 20.80 -2.88 -3.26
CA GLU A 160 20.30 -1.95 -2.23
C GLU A 160 18.85 -2.30 -1.87
N ASP A 161 18.59 -2.48 -0.58
CA ASP A 161 17.22 -2.66 -0.09
C ASP A 161 16.49 -1.30 -0.07
N PRO A 162 15.44 -1.11 -0.87
CA PRO A 162 14.68 0.13 -0.90
C PRO A 162 14.07 0.49 0.47
N ARG A 163 13.86 -0.52 1.33
CA ARG A 163 13.30 -0.35 2.67
C ARG A 163 14.30 0.29 3.62
N GLU A 164 15.57 -0.10 3.54
CA GLU A 164 16.65 0.52 4.32
C GLU A 164 16.89 1.96 3.87
N LYS A 165 16.89 2.20 2.57
CA LYS A 165 17.01 3.54 2.01
C LYS A 165 15.88 4.47 2.47
N ALA A 166 14.64 4.00 2.41
CA ALA A 166 13.47 4.75 2.89
C ALA A 166 13.50 4.99 4.41
N LYS A 167 14.07 4.06 5.19
CA LYS A 167 14.23 4.21 6.64
C LYS A 167 15.29 5.26 6.97
N LEU A 168 16.44 5.21 6.32
CA LEU A 168 17.51 6.20 6.46
C LEU A 168 17.07 7.61 6.05
N GLU A 169 16.30 7.74 4.97
CA GLU A 169 15.74 9.03 4.54
C GLU A 169 14.74 9.59 5.55
N LYS A 170 13.89 8.74 6.14
CA LYS A 170 12.96 9.16 7.21
C LYS A 170 13.70 9.59 8.47
N GLU A 171 14.72 8.86 8.88
CA GLU A 171 15.56 9.20 10.05
C GLU A 171 16.33 10.50 9.82
N SER A 172 16.85 10.71 8.62
CA SER A 172 17.53 11.95 8.23
C SER A 172 16.60 13.14 8.26
N ARG A 173 15.41 13.01 7.67
CA ARG A 173 14.36 14.05 7.73
C ARG A 173 13.88 14.34 9.15
N ALA A 174 13.72 13.31 9.97
CA ALA A 174 13.32 13.50 11.38
C ALA A 174 14.40 14.26 12.17
N LYS A 175 15.68 13.99 11.91
CA LYS A 175 16.81 14.74 12.50
C LYS A 175 16.84 16.19 12.02
N GLU A 176 16.62 16.46 10.74
CA GLU A 176 16.53 17.82 10.20
C GLU A 176 15.42 18.63 10.83
N ILE A 177 14.23 18.05 10.96
CA ILE A 177 13.06 18.69 11.59
C ILE A 177 13.33 19.00 13.06
N LEU A 178 13.97 18.08 13.80
CA LEU A 178 14.36 18.29 15.19
C LEU A 178 15.39 19.41 15.32
N THR A 179 16.39 19.45 14.46
CA THR A 179 17.44 20.47 14.44
C THR A 179 16.85 21.85 14.13
N HIS A 180 15.95 21.94 13.14
CA HIS A 180 15.30 23.19 12.77
C HIS A 180 14.39 23.73 13.89
N ARG A 181 13.76 22.83 14.67
CA ARG A 181 12.88 23.19 15.79
C ARG A 181 13.65 23.71 17.01
N ILE A 182 14.87 23.21 17.22
CA ILE A 182 15.73 23.65 18.31
C ILE A 182 16.28 25.06 18.05
N PHE A 183 16.62 25.36 16.78
CA PHE A 183 17.17 26.68 16.40
C PHE A 183 16.12 27.76 16.13
N SER A 184 14.82 27.44 16.12
CA SER A 184 13.74 28.44 15.94
C SER A 184 13.20 29.00 17.27
N PHE A 185 13.77 28.65 18.40
CA PHE A 185 13.39 29.14 19.73
C PHE A 185 14.43 30.11 20.36
N GLU A 186 15.41 30.59 19.60
CA GLU A 186 16.24 31.75 19.94
C GLU A 186 15.77 32.98 19.13
#